data_9e61e7cc0bee266922f640b10688d3a6
#
_entry.id   9e61e7cc0bee266922f640b10688d3a6
#
_cell.length_a   1.000
_cell.length_b   1.000
_cell.length_c   1.000
_cell.angle_alpha   90.00
_cell.angle_beta   90.00
_cell.angle_gamma   90.00
#
_symmetry.space_group_name_H-M   'P 1'
#
loop_
_entity.id
_entity.type
_entity.pdbx_description
1 polymer ?
#
loop_
_entity_poly.entity_id
_entity_poly.type
_entity_poly.pdbx_seq_one_letter_code
_entity_poly.pdbx_strand_id
1 'polypeptide(L)'
;MAKPFGYSYLLDMHGCKKGTADDMELTYRFLEKLVEEIGMTKMSAPIVIHAPTINGVETFPDKAGVSGWVPLIESGIQIHSIEPTHFITLDVYSCKKFDPQIIKNFAYKYFEYTDCEEHFTERGTKYQG
;
A
#
# COMPACT_ATOMS: atom_id res chain seq x y z
N MET A 1 28.41 -12.14 8.12
CA MET A 1 27.87 -11.29 7.04
C MET A 1 26.84 -10.35 7.59
N ALA A 2 26.91 -9.09 7.13
CA ALA A 2 25.93 -8.11 7.53
C ALA A 2 24.57 -8.45 6.95
N LYS A 3 23.51 -8.31 7.76
CA LYS A 3 22.13 -8.43 7.27
C LYS A 3 21.67 -7.06 6.80
N PRO A 4 20.80 -6.98 5.79
CA PRO A 4 20.22 -5.70 5.43
C PRO A 4 19.41 -5.15 6.60
N PHE A 5 19.29 -3.83 6.65
CA PHE A 5 18.46 -3.19 7.66
C PHE A 5 17.00 -3.61 7.53
N GLY A 6 16.52 -3.69 6.30
CA GLY A 6 15.13 -4.02 6.03
C GLY A 6 14.87 -4.34 4.58
N TYR A 7 13.59 -4.35 4.25
CA TYR A 7 13.11 -4.80 2.94
C TYR A 7 11.99 -3.88 2.47
N SER A 8 11.96 -3.62 1.15
CA SER A 8 10.86 -2.90 0.52
C SER A 8 10.20 -3.79 -0.53
N TYR A 9 8.88 -3.85 -0.49
CA TYR A 9 8.09 -4.55 -1.48
C TYR A 9 7.15 -3.57 -2.14
N LEU A 10 7.23 -3.47 -3.47
CA LEU A 10 6.39 -2.59 -4.27
C LEU A 10 5.48 -3.45 -5.12
N LEU A 11 4.18 -3.23 -5.01
CA LEU A 11 3.19 -3.95 -5.78
C LEU A 11 2.36 -2.95 -6.57
N ASP A 12 2.49 -3.00 -7.90
CA ASP A 12 1.73 -2.15 -8.81
C ASP A 12 0.58 -2.99 -9.37
N MET A 13 -0.65 -2.63 -9.03
CA MET A 13 -1.83 -3.41 -9.38
C MET A 13 -2.60 -2.75 -10.52
N HIS A 14 -2.80 -3.49 -11.61
CA HIS A 14 -3.50 -3.02 -12.81
C HIS A 14 -4.87 -3.70 -12.92
N GLY A 15 -5.84 -2.98 -13.49
CA GLY A 15 -7.17 -3.52 -13.71
C GLY A 15 -7.86 -3.93 -12.41
N CYS A 16 -7.71 -3.09 -11.37
CA CYS A 16 -8.39 -3.33 -10.10
C CYS A 16 -9.91 -3.23 -10.28
N LYS A 17 -10.66 -3.96 -9.47
CA LYS A 17 -12.11 -3.94 -9.50
C LYS A 17 -12.62 -2.50 -9.45
N LYS A 18 -13.55 -2.16 -10.34
CA LYS A 18 -14.13 -0.83 -10.44
C LYS A 18 -14.63 -0.34 -9.08
N GLY A 19 -14.28 0.90 -8.73
CA GLY A 19 -14.69 1.53 -7.49
C GLY A 19 -13.74 1.32 -6.32
N THR A 20 -12.87 0.30 -6.35
CA THR A 20 -11.96 0.03 -5.23
C THR A 20 -10.90 1.12 -5.07
N ALA A 21 -10.46 1.72 -6.18
CA ALA A 21 -9.44 2.77 -6.15
C ALA A 21 -9.98 4.12 -5.63
N ASP A 22 -11.28 4.23 -5.41
CA ASP A 22 -11.95 5.44 -4.93
C ASP A 22 -12.64 5.22 -3.58
N ASP A 23 -12.47 4.06 -2.98
CA ASP A 23 -13.16 3.66 -1.76
C ASP A 23 -12.28 3.85 -0.54
N MET A 24 -12.51 4.95 0.20
CA MET A 24 -11.72 5.30 1.39
C MET A 24 -11.88 4.27 2.51
N GLU A 25 -13.10 3.78 2.73
CA GLU A 25 -13.35 2.82 3.80
C GLU A 25 -12.66 1.48 3.51
N LEU A 26 -12.77 1.00 2.28
CA LEU A 26 -12.10 -0.23 1.87
C LEU A 26 -10.58 -0.10 2.04
N THR A 27 -10.03 1.02 1.61
CA THR A 27 -8.59 1.29 1.72
C THR A 27 -8.16 1.33 3.18
N TYR A 28 -8.93 1.99 4.04
CA TYR A 28 -8.64 2.04 5.47
C TYR A 28 -8.61 0.64 6.08
N ARG A 29 -9.64 -0.15 5.80
CA ARG A 29 -9.73 -1.53 6.31
C ARG A 29 -8.59 -2.39 5.80
N PHE A 30 -8.25 -2.24 4.53
CA PHE A 30 -7.13 -2.97 3.93
C PHE A 30 -5.82 -2.67 4.67
N LEU A 31 -5.51 -1.39 4.87
CA LEU A 31 -4.27 -1.01 5.56
C LEU A 31 -4.25 -1.54 6.99
N GLU A 32 -5.35 -1.39 7.71
CA GLU A 32 -5.43 -1.85 9.09
C GLU A 32 -5.24 -3.36 9.20
N LYS A 33 -5.88 -4.12 8.34
CA LYS A 33 -5.79 -5.58 8.35
C LYS A 33 -4.47 -6.10 7.80
N LEU A 34 -3.88 -5.41 6.83
CA LEU A 34 -2.59 -5.82 6.27
C LEU A 34 -1.51 -5.82 7.36
N VAL A 35 -1.52 -4.83 8.24
CA VAL A 35 -0.57 -4.76 9.36
C VAL A 35 -0.63 -6.05 10.18
N GLU A 36 -1.83 -6.52 10.49
CA GLU A 36 -2.03 -7.76 11.24
C GLU A 36 -1.55 -8.99 10.44
N GLU A 37 -1.89 -9.04 9.15
CA GLU A 37 -1.53 -10.17 8.28
C GLU A 37 -0.02 -10.38 8.18
N ILE A 38 0.76 -9.32 8.18
CA ILE A 38 2.21 -9.43 8.09
C ILE A 38 2.91 -9.36 9.45
N GLY A 39 2.14 -9.36 10.54
CA GLY A 39 2.69 -9.41 11.90
C GLY A 39 3.46 -8.16 12.31
N MET A 40 3.03 -6.99 11.86
CA MET A 40 3.66 -5.71 12.19
C MET A 40 2.88 -4.97 13.27
N THR A 41 3.46 -3.87 13.76
CA THR A 41 2.92 -3.09 14.87
C THR A 41 2.62 -1.66 14.44
N LYS A 42 1.36 -1.26 14.47
CA LYS A 42 0.95 0.12 14.14
C LYS A 42 1.46 1.11 15.17
N MET A 43 1.94 2.26 14.69
CA MET A 43 2.23 3.41 15.55
C MET A 43 1.01 4.31 15.68
N SER A 44 0.12 4.28 14.70
CA SER A 44 -1.14 5.02 14.72
C SER A 44 -2.15 4.31 13.84
N ALA A 45 -3.42 4.74 13.90
CA ALA A 45 -4.40 4.30 12.92
C ALA A 45 -3.98 4.75 11.52
N PRO A 46 -4.40 4.03 10.46
CA PRO A 46 -4.14 4.47 9.10
C PRO A 46 -4.70 5.87 8.84
N ILE A 47 -4.01 6.61 7.97
CA ILE A 47 -4.46 7.89 7.46
C ILE A 47 -4.86 7.66 6.00
N VAL A 48 -6.11 7.98 5.65
CA VAL A 48 -6.61 7.79 4.29
C VAL A 48 -7.30 9.08 3.85
N ILE A 49 -6.86 9.61 2.71
CA ILE A 49 -7.33 10.90 2.21
C ILE A 49 -7.75 10.74 0.74
N HIS A 50 -8.92 11.23 0.41
CA HIS A 50 -9.40 11.30 -0.96
C HIS A 50 -8.78 12.50 -1.68
N ALA A 51 -8.52 12.36 -2.98
CA ALA A 51 -8.06 13.49 -3.79
C ALA A 51 -9.05 14.65 -3.67
N PRO A 52 -8.58 15.91 -3.64
CA PRO A 52 -9.46 17.05 -3.36
C PRO A 52 -10.53 17.25 -4.42
N THR A 53 -11.74 17.60 -3.95
CA THR A 53 -12.87 17.95 -4.81
C THR A 53 -13.40 19.33 -4.41
N ILE A 54 -14.02 20.04 -5.37
CA ILE A 54 -14.71 21.29 -5.12
C ILE A 54 -16.15 21.13 -5.62
N ASN A 55 -17.12 21.30 -4.71
CA ASN A 55 -18.54 21.08 -5.00
C ASN A 55 -18.81 19.71 -5.65
N GLY A 56 -18.14 18.67 -5.16
CA GLY A 56 -18.29 17.31 -5.66
C GLY A 56 -17.59 17.02 -6.99
N VAL A 57 -16.82 17.98 -7.52
CA VAL A 57 -16.09 17.81 -8.77
C VAL A 57 -14.59 17.65 -8.47
N GLU A 58 -13.97 16.66 -9.08
CA GLU A 58 -12.55 16.40 -8.90
C GLU A 58 -11.71 17.59 -9.35
N THR A 59 -10.79 18.04 -8.49
CA THR A 59 -9.86 19.13 -8.80
C THR A 59 -8.79 18.65 -9.77
N PHE A 60 -8.42 17.38 -9.68
CA PHE A 60 -7.42 16.73 -10.54
C PHE A 60 -8.03 15.46 -11.12
N PRO A 61 -8.87 15.56 -12.17
CA PRO A 61 -9.63 14.40 -12.68
C PRO A 61 -8.78 13.21 -13.09
N ASP A 62 -7.58 13.46 -13.62
CA ASP A 62 -6.65 12.40 -14.02
C ASP A 62 -5.94 11.73 -12.83
N LYS A 63 -6.10 12.28 -11.63
CA LYS A 63 -5.49 11.77 -10.40
C LYS A 63 -6.53 11.49 -9.32
N ALA A 64 -7.78 11.39 -9.71
CA ALA A 64 -8.84 11.05 -8.77
C ALA A 64 -8.55 9.70 -8.11
N GLY A 65 -8.73 9.62 -6.81
CA GLY A 65 -8.46 8.40 -6.05
C GLY A 65 -8.14 8.69 -4.61
N VAL A 66 -7.45 7.75 -3.99
CA VAL A 66 -7.20 7.73 -2.55
C VAL A 66 -5.72 7.57 -2.29
N SER A 67 -5.21 8.28 -1.30
CA SER A 67 -3.87 8.06 -0.76
C SER A 67 -3.99 7.65 0.70
N GLY A 68 -3.22 6.64 1.09
CA GLY A 68 -3.23 6.16 2.46
C GLY A 68 -1.84 5.82 2.96
N TRP A 69 -1.69 5.89 4.28
CA TRP A 69 -0.43 5.61 4.92
C TRP A 69 -0.67 5.10 6.34
N VAL A 70 0.11 4.11 6.75
CA VAL A 70 0.12 3.67 8.14
C VAL A 70 1.57 3.53 8.61
N PRO A 71 1.96 4.33 9.62
CA PRO A 71 3.30 4.23 10.19
C PRO A 71 3.37 3.00 11.08
N LEU A 72 4.48 2.29 10.99
CA LEU A 72 4.73 1.08 11.76
C LEU A 72 5.99 1.27 12.62
N ILE A 73 6.05 0.57 13.73
CA ILE A 73 7.30 0.46 14.50
C ILE A 73 8.40 -0.04 13.56
N GLU A 74 8.08 -0.94 12.64
CA GLU A 74 9.02 -1.55 11.69
C GLU A 74 9.23 -0.74 10.43
N SER A 75 8.48 0.27 10.12
CA SER A 75 8.62 1.36 9.13
C SER A 75 7.28 1.89 8.64
N GLY A 76 6.69 1.32 7.57
CA GLY A 76 5.43 1.86 7.09
C GLY A 76 4.88 1.19 5.84
N ILE A 77 3.61 1.46 5.61
CA ILE A 77 2.88 1.00 4.43
C ILE A 77 2.23 2.23 3.79
N GLN A 78 2.34 2.34 2.48
CA GLN A 78 1.73 3.44 1.72
C GLN A 78 0.95 2.87 0.54
N ILE A 79 -0.22 3.44 0.28
CA ILE A 79 -1.04 3.06 -0.86
C ILE A 79 -1.44 4.32 -1.62
N HIS A 80 -1.49 4.23 -2.94
CA HIS A 80 -1.90 5.32 -3.81
C HIS A 80 -2.72 4.75 -4.95
N SER A 81 -3.91 5.29 -5.16
CA SER A 81 -4.81 4.76 -6.18
C SER A 81 -5.26 5.84 -7.16
N ILE A 82 -5.44 5.43 -8.41
CA ILE A 82 -5.89 6.27 -9.52
C ILE A 82 -7.14 5.63 -10.11
N GLU A 83 -8.30 6.16 -9.76
CA GLU A 83 -9.60 5.59 -10.15
C GLU A 83 -9.83 5.56 -11.66
N PRO A 84 -9.54 6.64 -12.44
CA PRO A 84 -9.81 6.61 -13.87
C PRO A 84 -9.15 5.46 -14.63
N THR A 85 -8.00 4.98 -14.17
CA THR A 85 -7.27 3.88 -14.80
C THR A 85 -7.33 2.58 -14.00
N HIS A 86 -8.09 2.55 -12.90
CA HIS A 86 -8.19 1.37 -12.01
C HIS A 86 -6.83 0.84 -11.58
N PHE A 87 -5.94 1.77 -11.24
CA PHE A 87 -4.54 1.47 -10.91
C PHE A 87 -4.25 1.80 -9.46
N ILE A 88 -3.60 0.87 -8.75
CA ILE A 88 -3.27 1.04 -7.34
C ILE A 88 -1.82 0.61 -7.11
N THR A 89 -1.05 1.46 -6.44
CA THR A 89 0.31 1.10 -6.01
C THR A 89 0.34 0.90 -4.50
N LEU A 90 1.08 -0.10 -4.07
CA LEU A 90 1.26 -0.44 -2.66
C LEU A 90 2.75 -0.56 -2.36
N ASP A 91 3.20 0.16 -1.34
CA ASP A 91 4.57 0.13 -0.87
C ASP A 91 4.59 -0.39 0.57
N VAL A 92 5.32 -1.48 0.80
CA VAL A 92 5.54 -2.00 2.14
C VAL A 92 7.03 -1.95 2.43
N TYR A 93 7.40 -1.16 3.43
CA TYR A 93 8.79 -1.08 3.88
C TYR A 93 8.86 -1.47 5.35
N SER A 94 9.75 -2.41 5.67
CA SER A 94 9.89 -2.89 7.04
C SER A 94 11.33 -3.30 7.35
N CYS A 95 11.80 -2.98 8.56
CA CYS A 95 13.06 -3.50 9.06
C CYS A 95 12.90 -4.95 9.57
N LYS A 96 11.68 -5.43 9.71
CA LYS A 96 11.38 -6.81 10.04
C LYS A 96 11.08 -7.57 8.75
N LYS A 97 11.61 -8.79 8.63
CA LYS A 97 11.36 -9.61 7.47
C LYS A 97 9.87 -9.98 7.34
N PHE A 98 9.38 -9.99 6.13
CA PHE A 98 8.00 -10.36 5.83
C PHE A 98 7.94 -11.15 4.53
N ASP A 99 6.82 -11.84 4.29
CA ASP A 99 6.60 -12.62 3.08
C ASP A 99 5.78 -11.82 2.06
N PRO A 100 6.39 -11.39 0.93
CA PRO A 100 5.67 -10.65 -0.10
C PRO A 100 4.46 -11.38 -0.65
N GLN A 101 4.48 -12.71 -0.68
CA GLN A 101 3.36 -13.49 -1.20
C GLN A 101 2.09 -13.30 -0.38
N ILE A 102 2.24 -13.15 0.94
CA ILE A 102 1.11 -12.86 1.83
C ILE A 102 0.48 -11.52 1.46
N ILE A 103 1.32 -10.50 1.23
CA ILE A 103 0.86 -9.17 0.84
C ILE A 103 0.12 -9.23 -0.50
N LYS A 104 0.72 -9.88 -1.47
CA LYS A 104 0.15 -10.01 -2.81
C LYS A 104 -1.24 -10.67 -2.79
N ASN A 105 -1.35 -11.77 -2.07
CA ASN A 105 -2.61 -12.50 -1.96
C ASN A 105 -3.66 -11.71 -1.20
N PHE A 106 -3.26 -11.03 -0.13
CA PHE A 106 -4.17 -10.24 0.68
C PHE A 106 -4.70 -9.03 -0.11
N ALA A 107 -3.82 -8.35 -0.86
CA ALA A 107 -4.21 -7.23 -1.71
C ALA A 107 -5.20 -7.69 -2.80
N TYR A 108 -5.01 -8.88 -3.35
CA TYR A 108 -5.94 -9.41 -4.34
C TYR A 108 -7.35 -9.56 -3.78
N LYS A 109 -7.50 -9.99 -2.56
CA LYS A 109 -8.81 -10.15 -1.93
C LYS A 109 -9.60 -8.83 -1.88
N TYR A 110 -8.91 -7.71 -1.71
CA TYR A 110 -9.54 -6.40 -1.59
C TYR A 110 -9.74 -5.71 -2.94
N PHE A 111 -8.78 -5.82 -3.83
CA PHE A 111 -8.75 -5.01 -5.05
C PHE A 111 -9.00 -5.78 -6.34
N GLU A 112 -8.92 -7.11 -6.30
CA GLU A 112 -9.20 -8.01 -7.43
C GLU A 112 -8.55 -7.53 -8.72
N TYR A 113 -7.24 -7.23 -8.65
CA TYR A 113 -6.48 -6.78 -9.83
C TYR A 113 -6.38 -7.90 -10.88
N THR A 114 -6.27 -7.51 -12.15
CA THR A 114 -6.14 -8.47 -13.26
C THR A 114 -4.69 -8.75 -13.63
N ASP A 115 -3.78 -7.83 -13.26
CA ASP A 115 -2.35 -7.98 -13.52
C ASP A 115 -1.58 -7.17 -12.47
N CYS A 116 -0.31 -7.51 -12.26
CA CYS A 116 0.51 -6.78 -11.31
C CYS A 116 1.98 -6.84 -11.68
N GLU A 117 2.71 -5.85 -11.17
CA GLU A 117 4.17 -5.81 -11.22
C GLU A 117 4.69 -5.82 -9.80
N GLU A 118 5.76 -6.57 -9.55
CA GLU A 118 6.33 -6.71 -8.21
C GLU A 118 7.80 -6.33 -8.21
N HIS A 119 8.21 -5.61 -7.17
CA HIS A 119 9.63 -5.30 -6.95
C HIS A 119 9.94 -5.53 -5.48
N PHE A 120 10.98 -6.29 -5.23
CA PHE A 120 11.44 -6.59 -3.86
C PHE A 120 12.89 -6.20 -3.75
N THR A 121 13.24 -5.42 -2.73
CA THR A 121 14.59 -4.90 -2.56
C THR A 121 15.02 -4.95 -1.11
N GLU A 122 16.29 -5.27 -0.89
CA GLU A 122 16.92 -5.14 0.42
C GLU A 122 17.33 -3.69 0.65
N ARG A 123 17.15 -3.21 1.88
CA ARG A 123 17.46 -1.82 2.27
C ARG A 123 18.53 -1.82 3.35
N GLY A 124 19.44 -0.86 3.24
CA GLY A 124 20.48 -0.70 4.24
C GLY A 124 21.42 -1.90 4.31
N THR A 125 21.91 -2.36 3.17
CA THR A 125 22.83 -3.52 3.12
C THR A 125 24.15 -3.27 3.83
N LYS A 126 24.48 -1.98 4.09
CA LYS A 126 25.69 -1.59 4.83
C LYS A 126 25.39 -1.21 6.28
N TYR A 127 24.14 -1.37 6.71
CA TYR A 127 23.74 -1.02 8.07
C TYR A 127 24.43 -1.93 9.08
N GLN A 128 24.97 -1.30 10.14
CA GLN A 128 25.68 -1.97 11.23
C GLN A 128 25.09 -1.47 12.55
N GLY A 129 23.91 -1.97 12.86
CA GLY A 129 23.19 -1.53 14.05
C GLY A 129 23.16 -2.52 15.19
#